data_dae76831130e2fc749a2929a48ad52c0
#
_entry.id   dae76831130e2fc749a2929a48ad52c0
#
_cell.length_a   1.000
_cell.length_b   1.000
_cell.length_c   1.000
_cell.angle_alpha   90.00
_cell.angle_beta   90.00
_cell.angle_gamma   90.00
#
_symmetry.space_group_name_H-M   'P 1'
#
loop_
_entity.id
_entity.type
_entity.pdbx_description
1 polymer ?
#
loop_
_entity_poly.entity_id
_entity_poly.type
_entity_poly.pdbx_seq_one_letter_code
_entity_poly.pdbx_strand_id
1 'polypeptide(L)'
;LVRKLARDGGLDLRQVSGSGPEGLILRADVELALATARDHRASAPAPVPVPSVAPAGERVPLRGVRGAVADKLSRSRTEIPDATCWVDADATELMAARAAMNAAGGPKISLLALLARICVHALARFPELNSTVDTAAREIVRLPDVHLGFAAQTPRGLVVPVVKDAGRRTAESLTEEFGRLTEAARQSALTPADLTGGTFTLNNYGVFGVDGSTPIINHPEAAMLGVGRIIPKPWVHQGELAVRQVVQLSLTFDHRVCDGGTAGGFLRYVADCVEQPAVLLRTV
;
A
#
# COMPACT_ATOMS: atom_id res chain seq x y z
N LEU A 1 -31.70 -38.61 35.43
CA LEU A 1 -31.29 -37.37 36.15
C LEU A 1 -29.76 -37.35 36.35
N VAL A 2 -29.15 -38.39 36.90
CA VAL A 2 -27.68 -38.53 37.15
C VAL A 2 -26.82 -38.33 35.87
N ARG A 3 -27.17 -39.03 34.77
CA ARG A 3 -26.47 -38.92 33.50
C ARG A 3 -26.55 -37.49 32.90
N LYS A 4 -27.66 -36.80 33.10
CA LYS A 4 -27.82 -35.42 32.64
C LYS A 4 -26.93 -34.48 33.45
N LEU A 5 -26.93 -34.60 34.78
CA LEU A 5 -26.14 -33.78 35.69
C LEU A 5 -24.63 -33.94 35.43
N ALA A 6 -24.16 -35.16 35.21
CA ALA A 6 -22.76 -35.44 34.88
C ALA A 6 -22.35 -34.86 33.54
N ARG A 7 -23.21 -34.97 32.50
CA ARG A 7 -22.96 -34.41 31.17
C ARG A 7 -22.94 -32.89 31.20
N ASP A 8 -23.91 -32.27 31.87
CA ASP A 8 -24.01 -30.83 32.00
C ASP A 8 -22.83 -30.24 32.80
N GLY A 9 -22.22 -31.04 33.69
CA GLY A 9 -21.01 -30.71 34.47
C GLY A 9 -19.71 -31.15 33.85
N GLY A 10 -19.72 -31.83 32.69
CA GLY A 10 -18.51 -32.34 32.02
C GLY A 10 -17.79 -33.46 32.77
N LEU A 11 -18.48 -34.22 33.60
CA LEU A 11 -17.95 -35.30 34.44
C LEU A 11 -18.15 -36.67 33.79
N ASP A 12 -17.05 -37.46 33.66
CA ASP A 12 -17.13 -38.83 33.20
C ASP A 12 -17.58 -39.75 34.35
N LEU A 13 -18.76 -40.32 34.23
CA LEU A 13 -19.34 -41.23 35.24
C LEU A 13 -18.50 -42.50 35.51
N ARG A 14 -17.58 -42.88 34.60
CA ARG A 14 -16.67 -44.02 34.82
C ARG A 14 -15.65 -43.73 35.91
N GLN A 15 -15.43 -42.48 36.25
CA GLN A 15 -14.48 -42.03 37.27
C GLN A 15 -15.15 -41.76 38.62
N VAL A 16 -16.47 -41.94 38.71
CA VAL A 16 -17.24 -41.68 39.91
C VAL A 16 -17.56 -43.01 40.58
N SER A 17 -17.16 -43.20 41.85
CA SER A 17 -17.54 -44.33 42.65
C SER A 17 -18.97 -44.15 43.17
N GLY A 18 -19.87 -45.06 42.85
CA GLY A 18 -21.25 -45.04 43.32
C GLY A 18 -21.39 -45.46 44.79
N SER A 19 -22.13 -44.70 45.58
CA SER A 19 -22.41 -45.03 46.98
C SER A 19 -23.71 -45.81 47.19
N GLY A 20 -24.49 -46.07 46.14
CA GLY A 20 -25.72 -46.84 46.20
C GLY A 20 -25.52 -48.35 46.21
N PRO A 21 -26.61 -49.13 46.43
CA PRO A 21 -26.58 -50.58 46.41
C PRO A 21 -25.96 -51.11 45.11
N GLU A 22 -25.10 -52.11 45.20
CA GLU A 22 -24.38 -52.75 44.09
C GLU A 22 -23.50 -51.76 43.25
N GLY A 23 -23.05 -50.63 43.88
CA GLY A 23 -22.20 -49.65 43.21
C GLY A 23 -22.99 -48.66 42.33
N LEU A 24 -24.28 -48.52 42.51
CA LEU A 24 -25.12 -47.57 41.80
C LEU A 24 -24.69 -46.12 42.08
N ILE A 25 -24.40 -45.38 41.05
CA ILE A 25 -24.05 -43.93 41.16
C ILE A 25 -25.31 -43.13 41.43
N LEU A 26 -25.35 -42.52 42.60
CA LEU A 26 -26.43 -41.64 43.04
C LEU A 26 -26.20 -40.18 42.64
N ARG A 27 -27.22 -39.37 42.72
CA ARG A 27 -27.13 -37.94 42.45
C ARG A 27 -26.10 -37.24 43.34
N ALA A 28 -26.05 -37.63 44.62
CA ALA A 28 -25.12 -37.06 45.58
C ALA A 28 -23.64 -37.34 45.20
N ASP A 29 -23.33 -38.50 44.62
CA ASP A 29 -21.96 -38.84 44.16
C ASP A 29 -21.49 -37.91 43.04
N VAL A 30 -22.39 -37.63 42.11
CA VAL A 30 -22.07 -36.69 41.01
C VAL A 30 -21.92 -35.26 41.49
N GLU A 31 -22.79 -34.81 42.42
CA GLU A 31 -22.68 -33.46 43.02
C GLU A 31 -21.40 -33.31 43.83
N LEU A 32 -20.98 -34.33 44.57
CA LEU A 32 -19.71 -34.35 45.32
C LEU A 32 -18.50 -34.31 44.38
N ALA A 33 -18.52 -35.14 43.35
CA ALA A 33 -17.44 -35.17 42.36
C ALA A 33 -17.30 -33.86 41.62
N LEU A 34 -18.40 -33.19 41.27
CA LEU A 34 -18.42 -31.84 40.66
C LEU A 34 -17.91 -30.77 41.62
N ALA A 35 -18.22 -30.84 42.90
CA ALA A 35 -17.71 -29.93 43.92
C ALA A 35 -16.17 -30.09 44.08
N THR A 36 -15.71 -31.34 44.22
CA THR A 36 -14.27 -31.67 44.31
C THR A 36 -13.50 -31.19 43.07
N ALA A 37 -14.05 -31.37 41.87
CA ALA A 37 -13.42 -30.88 40.60
C ALA A 37 -13.38 -29.33 40.54
N ARG A 38 -14.36 -28.64 41.14
CA ARG A 38 -14.35 -27.15 41.27
C ARG A 38 -13.27 -26.69 42.24
N ASP A 39 -13.14 -27.36 43.38
CA ASP A 39 -12.14 -27.01 44.40
C ASP A 39 -10.72 -27.27 43.88
N HIS A 40 -10.49 -28.35 43.15
CA HIS A 40 -9.22 -28.61 42.50
C HIS A 40 -8.89 -27.57 41.41
N ARG A 41 -9.89 -27.06 40.70
CA ARG A 41 -9.69 -25.98 39.70
C ARG A 41 -9.39 -24.62 40.36
N ALA A 42 -9.98 -24.37 41.53
CA ALA A 42 -9.73 -23.16 42.32
C ALA A 42 -8.37 -23.21 43.02
N SER A 43 -7.83 -24.42 43.35
CA SER A 43 -6.52 -24.61 43.99
C SER A 43 -5.37 -24.80 43.02
N ALA A 44 -5.63 -24.84 41.72
CA ALA A 44 -4.53 -24.85 40.74
C ALA A 44 -3.77 -23.52 40.84
N PRO A 45 -2.42 -23.52 41.06
CA PRO A 45 -1.65 -22.28 41.03
C PRO A 45 -1.90 -21.59 39.70
N ALA A 46 -2.25 -20.29 39.74
CA ALA A 46 -2.33 -19.48 38.54
C ALA A 46 -1.04 -19.70 37.72
N PRO A 47 -1.12 -19.88 36.40
CA PRO A 47 0.09 -20.02 35.59
C PRO A 47 0.98 -18.81 35.88
N VAL A 48 2.14 -19.09 36.48
CA VAL A 48 3.16 -18.07 36.72
C VAL A 48 3.44 -17.46 35.36
N PRO A 49 3.32 -16.13 35.17
CA PRO A 49 3.67 -15.52 33.90
C PRO A 49 5.13 -15.87 33.61
N VAL A 50 5.37 -16.73 32.64
CA VAL A 50 6.72 -16.99 32.17
C VAL A 50 7.21 -15.62 31.70
N PRO A 51 8.28 -15.04 32.27
CA PRO A 51 8.76 -13.77 31.83
C PRO A 51 9.07 -13.95 30.35
N SER A 52 8.28 -13.31 29.48
CA SER A 52 8.60 -13.18 28.06
C SER A 52 9.96 -12.52 28.05
N VAL A 53 11.01 -13.28 27.78
CA VAL A 53 12.34 -12.73 27.55
C VAL A 53 12.20 -11.92 26.28
N ALA A 54 11.93 -10.63 26.43
CA ALA A 54 11.92 -9.73 25.31
C ALA A 54 13.30 -9.84 24.65
N PRO A 55 13.37 -10.03 23.33
CA PRO A 55 14.64 -10.18 22.64
C PRO A 55 15.56 -9.03 23.03
N ALA A 56 16.81 -9.36 23.41
CA ALA A 56 17.82 -8.38 23.72
C ALA A 56 18.11 -7.58 22.45
N GLY A 57 17.74 -6.28 22.44
CA GLY A 57 17.89 -5.41 21.30
C GLY A 57 17.59 -3.96 21.66
N GLU A 58 18.10 -3.04 20.86
CA GLU A 58 17.77 -1.62 20.97
C GLU A 58 16.27 -1.41 20.67
N ARG A 59 15.58 -0.71 21.56
CA ARG A 59 14.17 -0.38 21.40
C ARG A 59 14.04 1.06 20.87
N VAL A 60 13.64 1.19 19.61
CA VAL A 60 13.38 2.49 18.98
C VAL A 60 11.87 2.77 19.00
N PRO A 61 11.38 3.73 19.78
CA PRO A 61 9.95 4.00 19.88
C PRO A 61 9.40 4.64 18.60
N LEU A 62 8.23 4.17 18.17
CA LEU A 62 7.46 4.78 17.07
C LEU A 62 6.66 5.97 17.62
N ARG A 63 7.23 7.18 17.55
CA ARG A 63 6.60 8.41 18.05
C ARG A 63 6.62 9.52 16.99
N GLY A 64 5.75 10.52 17.16
CA GLY A 64 5.66 11.65 16.25
C GLY A 64 5.37 11.23 14.81
N VAL A 65 6.10 11.78 13.84
CA VAL A 65 5.92 11.50 12.41
C VAL A 65 6.09 10.01 12.09
N ARG A 66 7.10 9.35 12.69
CA ARG A 66 7.34 7.91 12.47
C ARG A 66 6.18 7.06 12.97
N GLY A 67 5.57 7.41 14.11
CA GLY A 67 4.35 6.75 14.62
C GLY A 67 3.17 6.93 13.68
N ALA A 68 2.89 8.15 13.25
CA ALA A 68 1.80 8.44 12.31
C ALA A 68 1.96 7.72 10.97
N VAL A 69 3.19 7.62 10.45
CA VAL A 69 3.49 6.86 9.24
C VAL A 69 3.25 5.36 9.46
N ALA A 70 3.71 4.80 10.59
CA ALA A 70 3.49 3.39 10.92
C ALA A 70 2.00 3.05 11.00
N ASP A 71 1.20 3.90 11.66
CA ASP A 71 -0.25 3.74 11.77
C ASP A 71 -0.93 3.81 10.39
N LYS A 72 -0.53 4.77 9.55
CA LYS A 72 -1.06 4.94 8.19
C LYS A 72 -0.76 3.72 7.32
N LEU A 73 0.48 3.21 7.35
CA LEU A 73 0.89 2.04 6.58
C LEU A 73 0.19 0.76 7.07
N SER A 74 0.05 0.60 8.38
CA SER A 74 -0.68 -0.54 8.97
C SER A 74 -2.16 -0.51 8.56
N ARG A 75 -2.79 0.67 8.62
CA ARG A 75 -4.16 0.86 8.15
C ARG A 75 -4.31 0.51 6.68
N SER A 76 -3.40 1.00 5.82
CA SER A 76 -3.42 0.69 4.39
C SER A 76 -3.42 -0.83 4.15
N ARG A 77 -2.51 -1.56 4.78
CA ARG A 77 -2.41 -3.02 4.63
C ARG A 77 -3.59 -3.80 5.20
N THR A 78 -4.28 -3.24 6.20
CA THR A 78 -5.44 -3.91 6.83
C THR A 78 -6.73 -3.63 6.06
N GLU A 79 -6.91 -2.40 5.56
CA GLU A 79 -8.17 -1.95 4.98
C GLU A 79 -8.22 -2.12 3.45
N ILE A 80 -7.07 -2.13 2.75
CA ILE A 80 -7.00 -2.18 1.30
C ILE A 80 -6.59 -3.59 0.84
N PRO A 81 -7.48 -4.36 0.18
CA PRO A 81 -7.11 -5.59 -0.51
C PRO A 81 -6.40 -5.24 -1.81
N ASP A 82 -5.10 -4.98 -1.72
CA ASP A 82 -4.31 -4.53 -2.84
C ASP A 82 -3.80 -5.66 -3.74
N ALA A 83 -3.68 -5.37 -5.02
CA ALA A 83 -2.99 -6.18 -6.00
C ALA A 83 -1.95 -5.33 -6.73
N THR A 84 -0.90 -5.96 -7.25
CA THR A 84 0.13 -5.28 -8.03
C THR A 84 0.36 -5.98 -9.36
N CYS A 85 0.42 -5.19 -10.43
CA CYS A 85 0.85 -5.63 -11.75
C CYS A 85 2.00 -4.75 -12.24
N TRP A 86 2.81 -5.25 -13.17
CA TRP A 86 3.95 -4.52 -13.73
C TRP A 86 4.15 -4.84 -15.21
N VAL A 87 4.86 -3.93 -15.87
CA VAL A 87 5.27 -4.04 -17.26
C VAL A 87 6.64 -3.40 -17.46
N ASP A 88 7.46 -4.01 -18.30
CA ASP A 88 8.68 -3.36 -18.80
C ASP A 88 8.33 -2.51 -20.02
N ALA A 89 8.89 -1.31 -20.10
CA ALA A 89 8.67 -0.36 -21.18
C ALA A 89 10.00 0.22 -21.69
N ASP A 90 10.08 0.43 -23.00
CA ASP A 90 11.21 1.12 -23.63
C ASP A 90 11.06 2.63 -23.53
N ALA A 91 11.79 3.24 -22.61
CA ALA A 91 11.76 4.69 -22.35
C ALA A 91 12.71 5.50 -23.23
N THR A 92 13.32 4.89 -24.25
CA THR A 92 14.33 5.59 -25.10
C THR A 92 13.75 6.83 -25.74
N GLU A 93 12.54 6.74 -26.31
CA GLU A 93 11.89 7.88 -26.97
C GLU A 93 11.45 8.95 -25.97
N LEU A 94 11.00 8.56 -24.75
CA LEU A 94 10.70 9.53 -23.70
C LEU A 94 11.94 10.31 -23.27
N MET A 95 13.08 9.63 -23.14
CA MET A 95 14.35 10.29 -22.79
C MET A 95 14.85 11.19 -23.90
N ALA A 96 14.72 10.78 -25.17
CA ALA A 96 15.04 11.59 -26.34
C ALA A 96 14.14 12.83 -26.46
N ALA A 97 12.83 12.66 -26.29
CA ALA A 97 11.87 13.77 -26.27
C ALA A 97 12.20 14.79 -25.17
N ARG A 98 12.49 14.32 -23.96
CA ARG A 98 12.92 15.19 -22.85
C ARG A 98 14.22 15.95 -23.20
N ALA A 99 15.20 15.28 -23.80
CA ALA A 99 16.45 15.92 -24.21
C ALA A 99 16.20 17.00 -25.26
N ALA A 100 15.35 16.75 -26.26
CA ALA A 100 14.95 17.70 -27.29
C ALA A 100 14.23 18.92 -26.71
N MET A 101 13.25 18.72 -25.81
CA MET A 101 12.55 19.80 -25.09
C MET A 101 13.56 20.68 -24.34
N ASN A 102 14.50 20.08 -23.63
CA ASN A 102 15.51 20.80 -22.86
C ASN A 102 16.58 21.49 -23.70
N ALA A 103 16.79 21.06 -24.95
CA ALA A 103 17.69 21.69 -25.92
C ALA A 103 17.02 22.85 -26.63
N ALA A 104 15.70 22.86 -26.79
CA ALA A 104 14.93 23.92 -27.45
C ALA A 104 14.94 25.25 -26.69
N GLY A 105 15.41 25.26 -25.43
CA GLY A 105 15.43 26.43 -24.56
C GLY A 105 14.24 26.46 -23.59
N GLY A 106 14.16 27.50 -22.74
CA GLY A 106 13.15 27.61 -21.70
C GLY A 106 13.52 26.87 -20.41
N PRO A 107 12.55 26.76 -19.46
CA PRO A 107 12.73 26.03 -18.21
C PRO A 107 13.04 24.55 -18.46
N LYS A 108 13.95 23.99 -17.69
CA LYS A 108 14.30 22.56 -17.80
C LYS A 108 13.11 21.68 -17.34
N ILE A 109 12.74 20.72 -18.19
CA ILE A 109 11.68 19.75 -17.88
C ILE A 109 12.29 18.54 -17.15
N SER A 110 11.75 18.23 -15.98
CA SER A 110 12.15 17.07 -15.21
C SER A 110 11.48 15.78 -15.76
N LEU A 111 12.15 14.64 -15.59
CA LEU A 111 11.56 13.35 -15.95
C LEU A 111 10.28 13.09 -15.14
N LEU A 112 10.30 13.44 -13.86
CA LEU A 112 9.15 13.26 -12.97
C LEU A 112 7.91 14.03 -13.47
N ALA A 113 8.11 15.24 -14.03
CA ALA A 113 7.01 16.03 -14.60
C ALA A 113 6.42 15.38 -15.86
N LEU A 114 7.25 14.78 -16.73
CA LEU A 114 6.74 14.04 -17.89
C LEU A 114 5.97 12.80 -17.47
N LEU A 115 6.49 12.03 -16.51
CA LEU A 115 5.79 10.87 -15.94
C LEU A 115 4.48 11.27 -15.26
N ALA A 116 4.47 12.41 -14.56
CA ALA A 116 3.26 12.96 -13.95
C ALA A 116 2.21 13.35 -15.01
N ARG A 117 2.62 13.96 -16.13
CA ARG A 117 1.70 14.25 -17.24
C ARG A 117 1.10 13.00 -17.84
N ILE A 118 1.91 11.97 -18.07
CA ILE A 118 1.45 10.66 -18.54
C ILE A 118 0.45 10.06 -17.55
N CYS A 119 0.81 10.05 -16.24
CA CYS A 119 -0.02 9.52 -15.17
C CYS A 119 -1.38 10.20 -15.10
N VAL A 120 -1.40 11.52 -15.07
CA VAL A 120 -2.65 12.32 -15.03
C VAL A 120 -3.52 12.06 -16.24
N HIS A 121 -2.91 11.97 -17.42
CA HIS A 121 -3.64 11.67 -18.65
C HIS A 121 -4.24 10.25 -18.63
N ALA A 122 -3.49 9.30 -18.09
CA ALA A 122 -4.00 7.94 -17.88
C ALA A 122 -5.17 7.91 -16.89
N LEU A 123 -5.11 8.66 -15.78
CA LEU A 123 -6.18 8.75 -14.79
C LEU A 123 -7.47 9.35 -15.35
N ALA A 124 -7.38 10.27 -16.33
CA ALA A 124 -8.56 10.78 -17.02
C ALA A 124 -9.28 9.71 -17.84
N ARG A 125 -8.57 8.67 -18.31
CA ARG A 125 -9.13 7.53 -19.06
C ARG A 125 -9.59 6.38 -18.15
N PHE A 126 -9.01 6.28 -16.95
CA PHE A 126 -9.26 5.22 -15.97
C PHE A 126 -9.61 5.85 -14.61
N PRO A 127 -10.74 6.56 -14.52
CA PRO A 127 -11.09 7.36 -13.33
C PRO A 127 -11.34 6.51 -12.08
N GLU A 128 -11.52 5.19 -12.20
CA GLU A 128 -11.64 4.27 -11.09
C GLU A 128 -10.40 4.31 -10.18
N LEU A 129 -9.23 4.53 -10.77
CA LEU A 129 -7.95 4.58 -10.04
C LEU A 129 -7.72 5.92 -9.33
N ASN A 130 -8.48 6.99 -9.69
CA ASN A 130 -8.50 8.26 -8.97
C ASN A 130 -9.71 8.33 -8.04
N SER A 131 -9.76 7.43 -7.07
CA SER A 131 -10.89 7.27 -6.17
C SER A 131 -10.45 6.94 -4.75
N THR A 132 -11.42 6.85 -3.86
CA THR A 132 -11.28 6.31 -2.51
C THR A 132 -12.49 5.43 -2.19
N VAL A 133 -12.34 4.53 -1.21
CA VAL A 133 -13.45 3.65 -0.76
C VAL A 133 -13.96 4.15 0.58
N ASP A 134 -15.23 4.56 0.61
CA ASP A 134 -15.96 4.74 1.86
C ASP A 134 -16.45 3.38 2.35
N THR A 135 -15.72 2.80 3.29
CA THR A 135 -16.04 1.47 3.83
C THR A 135 -17.33 1.48 4.64
N ALA A 136 -17.66 2.60 5.29
CA ALA A 136 -18.88 2.71 6.12
C ALA A 136 -20.14 2.78 5.24
N ALA A 137 -20.11 3.60 4.19
CA ALA A 137 -21.18 3.69 3.20
C ALA A 137 -21.16 2.51 2.19
N ARG A 138 -20.04 1.77 2.08
CA ARG A 138 -19.79 0.73 1.07
C ARG A 138 -19.86 1.29 -0.35
N GLU A 139 -19.23 2.44 -0.56
CA GLU A 139 -19.23 3.17 -1.82
C GLU A 139 -17.82 3.48 -2.31
N ILE A 140 -17.65 3.50 -3.64
CA ILE A 140 -16.47 4.03 -4.30
C ILE A 140 -16.74 5.49 -4.63
N VAL A 141 -15.89 6.38 -4.12
CA VAL A 141 -15.96 7.82 -4.37
C VAL A 141 -14.93 8.18 -5.42
N ARG A 142 -15.36 8.40 -6.68
CA ARG A 142 -14.49 8.88 -7.76
C ARG A 142 -14.23 10.37 -7.58
N LEU A 143 -12.97 10.77 -7.66
CA LEU A 143 -12.55 12.15 -7.44
C LEU A 143 -12.38 12.86 -8.80
N PRO A 144 -12.95 14.09 -8.97
CA PRO A 144 -12.93 14.79 -10.25
C PRO A 144 -11.55 15.38 -10.59
N ASP A 145 -10.81 15.82 -9.58
CA ASP A 145 -9.50 16.42 -9.73
C ASP A 145 -8.39 15.46 -9.32
N VAL A 146 -7.24 15.53 -10.00
CA VAL A 146 -6.06 14.73 -9.65
C VAL A 146 -5.11 15.60 -8.82
N HIS A 147 -4.93 15.20 -7.57
CA HIS A 147 -3.92 15.73 -6.67
C HIS A 147 -2.82 14.68 -6.51
N LEU A 148 -1.67 14.93 -7.14
CA LEU A 148 -0.65 13.92 -7.31
C LEU A 148 0.36 13.94 -6.16
N GLY A 149 0.33 12.93 -5.31
CA GLY A 149 1.39 12.66 -4.33
C GLY A 149 2.66 12.15 -5.02
N PHE A 150 3.81 12.50 -4.50
CA PHE A 150 5.08 11.91 -4.93
C PHE A 150 6.01 11.62 -3.76
N ALA A 151 6.75 10.51 -3.85
CA ALA A 151 7.66 10.13 -2.79
C ALA A 151 8.92 11.01 -2.80
N ALA A 152 9.21 11.67 -1.70
CA ALA A 152 10.39 12.48 -1.49
C ALA A 152 11.18 12.01 -0.25
N GLN A 153 12.45 11.65 -0.47
CA GLN A 153 13.34 11.27 0.62
C GLN A 153 13.91 12.51 1.31
N THR A 154 13.81 12.54 2.64
CA THR A 154 14.37 13.59 3.47
C THR A 154 15.30 13.01 4.55
N PRO A 155 16.13 13.84 5.21
CA PRO A 155 16.93 13.38 6.36
C PRO A 155 16.07 12.82 7.51
N ARG A 156 14.79 13.20 7.60
CA ARG A 156 13.84 12.74 8.63
C ARG A 156 13.04 11.50 8.20
N GLY A 157 13.24 11.01 6.99
CA GLY A 157 12.51 9.88 6.41
C GLY A 157 11.77 10.25 5.12
N LEU A 158 10.97 9.29 4.65
CA LEU A 158 10.14 9.46 3.46
C LEU A 158 8.92 10.32 3.78
N VAL A 159 8.64 11.32 2.91
CA VAL A 159 7.42 12.11 2.93
C VAL A 159 6.75 12.04 1.55
N VAL A 160 5.46 12.30 1.50
CA VAL A 160 4.68 12.29 0.24
C VAL A 160 3.99 13.65 0.08
N PRO A 161 4.72 14.67 -0.44
CA PRO A 161 4.10 15.94 -0.79
C PRO A 161 3.12 15.78 -1.94
N VAL A 162 2.16 16.70 -2.06
CA VAL A 162 1.04 16.62 -2.99
C VAL A 162 1.02 17.84 -3.91
N VAL A 163 1.19 17.60 -5.20
CA VAL A 163 0.95 18.61 -6.25
C VAL A 163 -0.54 18.72 -6.50
N LYS A 164 -1.11 19.85 -6.13
CA LYS A 164 -2.54 20.11 -6.33
C LYS A 164 -2.86 20.40 -7.79
N ASP A 165 -4.06 19.96 -8.21
CA ASP A 165 -4.62 20.20 -9.55
C ASP A 165 -3.65 19.79 -10.68
N ALA A 166 -2.99 18.64 -10.51
CA ALA A 166 -1.97 18.15 -11.44
C ALA A 166 -2.50 18.01 -12.87
N GLY A 167 -3.80 17.76 -13.02
CA GLY A 167 -4.49 17.65 -14.31
C GLY A 167 -4.46 18.90 -15.16
N ARG A 168 -4.40 20.06 -14.52
CA ARG A 168 -4.44 21.37 -15.19
C ARG A 168 -3.05 21.97 -15.41
N ARG A 169 -2.00 21.31 -14.95
CA ARG A 169 -0.63 21.81 -15.00
C ARG A 169 0.11 21.35 -16.26
N THR A 170 0.90 22.24 -16.84
CA THR A 170 1.87 21.90 -17.89
C THR A 170 3.07 21.15 -17.32
N ALA A 171 3.90 20.54 -18.17
CA ALA A 171 5.15 19.90 -17.74
C ALA A 171 6.11 20.89 -17.06
N GLU A 172 6.14 22.14 -17.49
CA GLU A 172 6.93 23.22 -16.88
C GLU A 172 6.41 23.54 -15.47
N SER A 173 5.10 23.80 -15.32
CA SER A 173 4.48 24.08 -14.03
C SER A 173 4.61 22.91 -13.05
N LEU A 174 4.52 21.67 -13.53
CA LEU A 174 4.79 20.48 -12.72
C LEU A 174 6.25 20.41 -12.27
N THR A 175 7.20 20.71 -13.17
CA THR A 175 8.62 20.72 -12.83
C THR A 175 8.94 21.74 -11.74
N GLU A 176 8.40 22.95 -11.87
CA GLU A 176 8.55 24.02 -10.88
C GLU A 176 7.99 23.60 -9.52
N GLU A 177 6.76 23.06 -9.50
CA GLU A 177 6.08 22.67 -8.26
C GLU A 177 6.75 21.47 -7.58
N PHE A 178 7.19 20.47 -8.35
CA PHE A 178 8.02 19.38 -7.81
C PHE A 178 9.31 19.90 -7.18
N GLY A 179 9.97 20.86 -7.84
CA GLY A 179 11.16 21.54 -7.32
C GLY A 179 10.90 22.26 -6.00
N ARG A 180 9.84 23.07 -5.95
CA ARG A 180 9.41 23.80 -4.75
C ARG A 180 9.14 22.86 -3.56
N LEU A 181 8.32 21.83 -3.79
CA LEU A 181 7.95 20.87 -2.76
C LEU A 181 9.15 20.03 -2.30
N THR A 182 10.05 19.64 -3.20
CA THR A 182 11.27 18.89 -2.87
C THR A 182 12.20 19.73 -2.01
N GLU A 183 12.37 21.01 -2.33
CA GLU A 183 13.22 21.92 -1.54
C GLU A 183 12.60 22.18 -0.17
N ALA A 184 11.28 22.43 -0.09
CA ALA A 184 10.58 22.56 1.17
C ALA A 184 10.69 21.28 2.04
N ALA A 185 10.67 20.10 1.41
CA ALA A 185 10.86 18.82 2.09
C ALA A 185 12.28 18.71 2.71
N ARG A 186 13.32 19.09 1.96
CA ARG A 186 14.70 19.07 2.42
C ARG A 186 14.92 20.02 3.60
N GLN A 187 14.29 21.18 3.55
CA GLN A 187 14.35 22.22 4.60
C GLN A 187 13.42 21.91 5.77
N SER A 188 12.62 20.84 5.72
CA SER A 188 11.59 20.52 6.71
C SER A 188 10.53 21.63 6.87
N ALA A 189 10.26 22.35 5.79
CA ALA A 189 9.35 23.50 5.70
C ALA A 189 8.02 23.14 5.02
N LEU A 190 7.72 21.87 4.76
CA LEU A 190 6.42 21.44 4.23
C LEU A 190 5.30 21.77 5.21
N THR A 191 4.24 22.33 4.70
CA THR A 191 3.03 22.62 5.47
C THR A 191 2.09 21.40 5.51
N PRO A 192 1.13 21.34 6.44
CA PRO A 192 0.10 20.29 6.41
C PRO A 192 -0.69 20.26 5.10
N ALA A 193 -0.91 21.42 4.45
CA ALA A 193 -1.58 21.53 3.16
C ALA A 193 -0.78 20.85 2.02
N ASP A 194 0.55 20.89 2.10
CA ASP A 194 1.43 20.21 1.14
C ASP A 194 1.45 18.69 1.29
N LEU A 195 0.99 18.16 2.42
CA LEU A 195 1.05 16.73 2.78
C LEU A 195 -0.29 16.01 2.76
N THR A 196 -1.39 16.73 2.50
CA THR A 196 -2.75 16.18 2.59
C THR A 196 -3.53 16.34 1.30
N GLY A 197 -4.58 15.53 1.14
CA GLY A 197 -5.51 15.59 0.02
C GLY A 197 -4.91 15.09 -1.29
N GLY A 198 -3.93 14.19 -1.25
CA GLY A 198 -3.51 13.41 -2.42
C GLY A 198 -4.61 12.44 -2.84
N THR A 199 -4.73 12.21 -4.15
CA THR A 199 -5.74 11.31 -4.73
C THR A 199 -5.10 10.11 -5.43
N PHE A 200 -3.85 10.25 -5.82
CA PHE A 200 -3.03 9.21 -6.44
C PHE A 200 -1.55 9.50 -6.17
N THR A 201 -0.72 8.48 -6.01
CA THR A 201 0.72 8.66 -5.76
C THR A 201 1.57 8.16 -6.93
N LEU A 202 2.55 8.96 -7.35
CA LEU A 202 3.63 8.59 -8.25
C LEU A 202 4.92 8.37 -7.45
N ASN A 203 5.38 7.13 -7.40
CA ASN A 203 6.55 6.73 -6.63
C ASN A 203 7.72 6.37 -7.57
N ASN A 204 8.73 7.23 -7.65
CA ASN A 204 9.95 6.95 -8.39
C ASN A 204 11.03 6.41 -7.44
N TYR A 205 11.17 5.09 -7.38
CA TYR A 205 12.23 4.41 -6.62
C TYR A 205 13.47 4.08 -7.45
N GLY A 206 13.45 4.38 -8.72
CA GLY A 206 14.62 4.22 -9.60
C GLY A 206 15.81 5.06 -9.17
N VAL A 207 15.58 6.18 -8.48
CA VAL A 207 16.63 7.01 -7.88
C VAL A 207 17.46 6.29 -6.81
N PHE A 208 16.94 5.19 -6.26
CA PHE A 208 17.62 4.32 -5.29
C PHE A 208 18.29 3.10 -5.96
N GLY A 209 18.29 3.02 -7.29
CA GLY A 209 18.88 1.90 -8.04
C GLY A 209 18.00 0.66 -8.07
N VAL A 210 16.70 0.77 -7.80
CA VAL A 210 15.74 -0.34 -7.74
C VAL A 210 14.95 -0.43 -9.05
N ASP A 211 14.80 -1.65 -9.58
CA ASP A 211 14.10 -1.90 -10.85
C ASP A 211 12.59 -2.02 -10.67
N GLY A 212 12.13 -2.61 -9.59
CA GLY A 212 10.71 -2.87 -9.33
C GLY A 212 10.38 -2.89 -7.85
N SER A 213 9.13 -2.63 -7.51
CA SER A 213 8.62 -2.64 -6.14
C SER A 213 7.13 -2.95 -6.13
N THR A 214 6.66 -3.51 -5.02
CA THR A 214 5.23 -3.62 -4.66
C THR A 214 4.95 -2.69 -3.48
N PRO A 215 4.79 -1.38 -3.72
CA PRO A 215 4.67 -0.41 -2.65
C PRO A 215 3.33 -0.53 -1.91
N ILE A 216 3.30 -0.05 -0.67
CA ILE A 216 2.07 0.09 0.11
C ILE A 216 1.33 1.34 -0.37
N ILE A 217 0.03 1.22 -0.66
CA ILE A 217 -0.81 2.34 -1.09
C ILE A 217 -0.86 3.41 0.00
N ASN A 218 -0.78 4.68 -0.41
CA ASN A 218 -0.85 5.83 0.49
C ASN A 218 -2.30 6.09 0.92
N HIS A 219 -2.80 5.31 1.89
CA HIS A 219 -4.19 5.41 2.37
C HIS A 219 -4.63 6.87 2.62
N PRO A 220 -5.83 7.34 2.16
CA PRO A 220 -6.95 6.56 1.61
C PRO A 220 -7.00 6.50 0.07
N GLU A 221 -5.89 6.76 -0.63
CA GLU A 221 -5.82 6.64 -2.09
C GLU A 221 -6.14 5.22 -2.54
N ALA A 222 -6.64 5.06 -3.77
CA ALA A 222 -6.97 3.75 -4.32
C ALA A 222 -5.82 3.11 -5.10
N ALA A 223 -4.81 3.88 -5.52
CA ALA A 223 -3.73 3.33 -6.33
C ALA A 223 -2.43 4.16 -6.27
N MET A 224 -1.34 3.51 -6.70
CA MET A 224 -0.01 4.10 -6.79
C MET A 224 0.73 3.55 -8.01
N LEU A 225 1.30 4.45 -8.82
CA LEU A 225 2.20 4.10 -9.92
C LEU A 225 3.65 4.11 -9.41
N GLY A 226 4.32 2.99 -9.57
CA GLY A 226 5.74 2.84 -9.26
C GLY A 226 6.59 2.92 -10.54
N VAL A 227 7.72 3.62 -10.45
CA VAL A 227 8.69 3.77 -11.55
C VAL A 227 10.05 3.33 -11.08
N GLY A 228 10.59 2.30 -11.73
CA GLY A 228 11.93 1.80 -11.50
C GLY A 228 13.03 2.65 -12.16
N ARG A 229 14.26 2.20 -12.03
CA ARG A 229 15.37 2.86 -12.72
C ARG A 229 15.28 2.66 -14.23
N ILE A 230 15.64 3.70 -14.99
CA ILE A 230 15.78 3.64 -16.44
C ILE A 230 17.25 3.30 -16.75
N ILE A 231 17.49 2.15 -17.35
CA ILE A 231 18.85 1.66 -17.64
C ILE A 231 18.94 1.00 -19.02
N PRO A 232 20.12 0.96 -19.62
CA PRO A 232 20.35 0.21 -20.84
C PRO A 232 20.12 -1.29 -20.61
N LYS A 233 19.23 -1.89 -21.42
CA LYS A 233 18.99 -3.34 -21.44
C LYS A 233 18.91 -3.85 -22.88
N PRO A 234 19.22 -5.15 -23.13
CA PRO A 234 18.91 -5.78 -24.41
C PRO A 234 17.39 -5.80 -24.60
N TRP A 235 16.94 -5.38 -25.77
CA TRP A 235 15.52 -5.26 -26.09
C TRP A 235 15.27 -5.60 -27.55
N VAL A 236 14.14 -6.21 -27.86
CA VAL A 236 13.73 -6.40 -29.25
C VAL A 236 13.08 -5.13 -29.76
N HIS A 237 13.72 -4.45 -30.70
CA HIS A 237 13.22 -3.23 -31.33
C HIS A 237 13.19 -3.40 -32.86
N GLN A 238 12.01 -3.21 -33.47
CA GLN A 238 11.79 -3.37 -34.92
C GLN A 238 12.24 -4.75 -35.46
N GLY A 239 12.08 -5.79 -34.63
CA GLY A 239 12.41 -7.17 -34.99
C GLY A 239 13.89 -7.56 -34.77
N GLU A 240 14.73 -6.64 -34.32
CA GLU A 240 16.14 -6.87 -34.04
C GLU A 240 16.51 -6.63 -32.59
N LEU A 241 17.61 -7.24 -32.14
CA LEU A 241 18.11 -7.03 -30.79
C LEU A 241 18.88 -5.70 -30.72
N ALA A 242 18.46 -4.79 -29.86
CA ALA A 242 19.06 -3.49 -29.66
C ALA A 242 19.27 -3.19 -28.17
N VAL A 243 20.15 -2.23 -27.86
CA VAL A 243 20.28 -1.66 -26.51
C VAL A 243 19.32 -0.49 -26.40
N ARG A 244 18.34 -0.62 -25.49
CA ARG A 244 17.32 0.42 -25.26
C ARG A 244 17.32 0.83 -23.79
N GLN A 245 16.78 2.02 -23.49
CA GLN A 245 16.58 2.51 -22.14
C GLN A 245 15.28 1.90 -21.59
N VAL A 246 15.39 0.85 -20.76
CA VAL A 246 14.23 0.12 -20.29
C VAL A 246 13.92 0.49 -18.84
N VAL A 247 12.63 0.67 -18.56
CA VAL A 247 12.08 0.93 -17.23
C VAL A 247 11.03 -0.13 -16.89
N GLN A 248 10.99 -0.57 -15.65
CA GLN A 248 9.86 -1.32 -15.13
C GLN A 248 8.88 -0.36 -14.46
N LEU A 249 7.63 -0.43 -14.90
CA LEU A 249 6.49 0.28 -14.31
C LEU A 249 5.65 -0.70 -13.50
N SER A 250 5.17 -0.29 -12.35
CA SER A 250 4.27 -1.08 -11.51
C SER A 250 3.06 -0.27 -11.09
N LEU A 251 1.90 -0.91 -11.02
CA LEU A 251 0.67 -0.34 -10.48
C LEU A 251 0.23 -1.20 -9.32
N THR A 252 0.18 -0.62 -8.12
CA THR A 252 -0.48 -1.21 -6.95
C THR A 252 -1.82 -0.51 -6.78
N PHE A 253 -2.90 -1.28 -6.69
CA PHE A 253 -4.26 -0.73 -6.67
C PHE A 253 -5.17 -1.51 -5.72
N ASP A 254 -6.17 -0.82 -5.19
CA ASP A 254 -7.25 -1.40 -4.40
C ASP A 254 -8.18 -2.22 -5.31
N HIS A 255 -8.21 -3.53 -5.12
CA HIS A 255 -8.99 -4.43 -5.99
C HIS A 255 -10.52 -4.27 -5.82
N ARG A 256 -10.96 -3.41 -4.88
CA ARG A 256 -12.38 -3.05 -4.74
C ARG A 256 -12.82 -2.01 -5.75
N VAL A 257 -11.90 -1.14 -6.22
CA VAL A 257 -12.26 -0.05 -7.16
C VAL A 257 -12.25 -0.49 -8.61
N CYS A 258 -11.44 -1.49 -8.96
CA CYS A 258 -11.37 -2.04 -10.32
C CYS A 258 -10.81 -3.46 -10.33
N ASP A 259 -10.88 -4.10 -11.49
CA ASP A 259 -10.28 -5.41 -11.78
C ASP A 259 -8.99 -5.31 -12.61
N GLY A 260 -8.43 -6.48 -12.95
CA GLY A 260 -7.21 -6.58 -13.74
C GLY A 260 -7.33 -6.00 -15.16
N GLY A 261 -8.53 -5.93 -15.73
CA GLY A 261 -8.76 -5.32 -17.04
C GLY A 261 -8.50 -3.81 -17.01
N THR A 262 -9.09 -3.11 -16.05
CA THR A 262 -8.88 -1.66 -15.85
C THR A 262 -7.44 -1.36 -15.42
N ALA A 263 -6.91 -2.09 -14.45
CA ALA A 263 -5.56 -1.90 -13.94
C ALA A 263 -4.49 -2.16 -15.02
N GLY A 264 -4.63 -3.25 -15.77
CA GLY A 264 -3.76 -3.59 -16.89
C GLY A 264 -3.86 -2.59 -18.04
N GLY A 265 -5.10 -2.13 -18.36
CA GLY A 265 -5.35 -1.09 -19.35
C GLY A 265 -4.67 0.23 -19.01
N PHE A 266 -4.77 0.68 -17.74
CA PHE A 266 -4.06 1.86 -17.24
C PHE A 266 -2.54 1.70 -17.39
N LEU A 267 -1.99 0.61 -16.87
CA LEU A 267 -0.56 0.39 -16.86
C LEU A 267 0.01 0.26 -18.28
N ARG A 268 -0.70 -0.46 -19.17
CA ARG A 268 -0.30 -0.55 -20.57
C ARG A 268 -0.34 0.82 -21.27
N TYR A 269 -1.38 1.62 -21.01
CA TYR A 269 -1.47 2.97 -21.57
C TYR A 269 -0.34 3.89 -21.09
N VAL A 270 0.04 3.82 -19.81
CA VAL A 270 1.21 4.53 -19.28
C VAL A 270 2.47 4.09 -20.01
N ALA A 271 2.66 2.78 -20.20
CA ALA A 271 3.81 2.23 -20.91
C ALA A 271 3.82 2.67 -22.40
N ASP A 272 2.67 2.67 -23.09
CA ASP A 272 2.57 3.16 -24.48
C ASP A 272 2.99 4.63 -24.58
N CYS A 273 2.62 5.47 -23.62
CA CYS A 273 3.04 6.88 -23.57
C CYS A 273 4.53 7.05 -23.25
N VAL A 274 5.11 6.13 -22.47
CA VAL A 274 6.57 6.10 -22.22
C VAL A 274 7.32 5.67 -23.48
N GLU A 275 6.83 4.64 -24.17
CA GLU A 275 7.42 4.12 -25.39
C GLU A 275 7.27 5.10 -26.58
N GLN A 276 6.14 5.81 -26.64
CA GLN A 276 5.83 6.79 -27.69
C GLN A 276 5.16 8.05 -27.12
N PRO A 277 5.94 9.02 -26.63
CA PRO A 277 5.38 10.23 -26.00
C PRO A 277 4.46 11.05 -26.91
N ALA A 278 4.62 10.93 -28.23
CA ALA A 278 3.76 11.60 -29.22
C ALA A 278 2.28 11.18 -29.11
N VAL A 279 1.98 10.03 -28.48
CA VAL A 279 0.59 9.59 -28.22
C VAL A 279 -0.17 10.62 -27.39
N LEU A 280 0.50 11.33 -26.49
CA LEU A 280 -0.11 12.39 -25.68
C LEU A 280 -0.63 13.55 -26.54
N LEU A 281 0.00 13.82 -27.70
CA LEU A 281 -0.42 14.91 -28.59
C LEU A 281 -1.78 14.68 -29.27
N ARG A 282 -2.31 13.42 -29.25
CA ARG A 282 -3.61 13.12 -29.84
C ARG A 282 -4.79 13.68 -29.05
N THR A 283 -4.55 14.10 -27.83
CA THR A 283 -5.60 14.47 -26.85
C THR A 283 -5.30 15.77 -26.11
N VAL A 284 -4.35 16.53 -26.60
CA VAL A 284 -4.04 17.91 -26.16
C VAL A 284 -4.72 18.91 -27.08
#